data_233917364eea47d6458a9fe7230c314a
#
_entry.id   233917364eea47d6458a9fe7230c314a
#
_cell.length_a   1.000
_cell.length_b   1.000
_cell.length_c   1.000
_cell.angle_alpha   90.00
_cell.angle_beta   90.00
_cell.angle_gamma   90.00
#
_symmetry.space_group_name_H-M   'P 1'
#
loop_
_entity.id
_entity.type
_entity.pdbx_description
1 polymer ?
#
loop_
_entity_poly.entity_id
_entity_poly.type
_entity_poly.pdbx_seq_one_letter_code
_entity_poly.pdbx_strand_id
1 'polypeptide(L)'
;GDDAPFTASVVHGVAQARTSSCDPSRRQAGVSLCVVMFGLNFGGGGANTFKPSKKAVPGSRRFDLHKHAEATLGGGNLQQAVLLPAGEDLNDWLAVNVTDFYNEISLLYGVLMDVCTPTACPTMCAGPKFEYKWADGVRIKKPVRCSAPKYVDYMMTWVQTTLDDEAIFPVRVGEPFPPNIREIICTMFKRLFRVYAHIYHTHFQHIMLL
;
A
#
# COMPACT_ATOMS: atom_id res chain seq x y z
N GLY A 1 30.35 12.32 -13.98
CA GLY A 1 30.64 11.25 -13.10
C GLY A 1 29.48 11.02 -12.19
N ASP A 2 29.17 9.87 -11.73
CA ASP A 2 28.47 9.35 -10.54
C ASP A 2 26.96 9.57 -10.39
N ASP A 3 26.21 9.00 -11.32
CA ASP A 3 24.79 8.75 -11.15
C ASP A 3 24.49 7.25 -11.14
N ALA A 4 24.68 6.62 -9.97
CA ALA A 4 24.01 5.41 -9.50
C ALA A 4 24.47 5.19 -8.05
N PRO A 5 23.64 4.86 -7.10
CA PRO A 5 22.80 3.69 -7.05
C PRO A 5 21.57 3.79 -6.10
N PHE A 6 20.73 4.79 -6.27
CA PHE A 6 19.57 4.92 -5.37
C PHE A 6 18.55 3.80 -5.55
N THR A 7 18.41 3.29 -6.77
CA THR A 7 17.42 2.25 -7.10
C THR A 7 17.78 0.87 -6.56
N ALA A 8 19.05 0.51 -6.50
CA ALA A 8 19.49 -0.79 -6.01
C ALA A 8 19.32 -0.95 -4.48
N SER A 9 19.49 0.14 -3.73
CA SER A 9 19.36 0.14 -2.27
C SER A 9 17.90 -0.02 -1.81
N VAL A 10 16.96 0.60 -2.51
CA VAL A 10 15.53 0.49 -2.20
C VAL A 10 15.03 -0.93 -2.46
N VAL A 11 15.41 -1.53 -3.58
CA VAL A 11 15.03 -2.91 -3.92
C VAL A 11 15.69 -3.93 -2.98
N HIS A 12 16.91 -3.69 -2.52
CA HIS A 12 17.61 -4.58 -1.56
C HIS A 12 17.00 -4.51 -0.15
N GLY A 13 16.65 -3.32 0.33
CA GLY A 13 15.96 -3.15 1.61
C GLY A 13 14.61 -3.88 1.68
N VAL A 14 13.92 -3.92 0.56
CA VAL A 14 12.64 -4.62 0.39
C VAL A 14 12.79 -6.15 0.40
N ALA A 15 13.88 -6.67 -0.15
CA ALA A 15 14.14 -8.11 -0.18
C ALA A 15 14.42 -8.68 1.22
N GLN A 16 15.05 -7.91 2.10
CA GLN A 16 15.37 -8.34 3.46
C GLN A 16 14.19 -8.29 4.45
N ALA A 17 13.12 -7.56 4.12
CA ALA A 17 11.88 -7.55 4.93
C ALA A 17 11.07 -8.86 4.88
N ARG A 18 11.57 -9.90 4.21
CA ARG A 18 10.86 -11.13 3.88
C ARG A 18 10.76 -12.20 4.96
N THR A 19 11.55 -12.16 6.00
CA THR A 19 11.74 -13.34 6.89
C THR A 19 11.50 -13.10 8.36
N SER A 20 11.14 -11.92 8.80
CA SER A 20 10.87 -11.72 10.22
C SER A 20 9.37 -11.69 10.49
N SER A 21 8.94 -12.62 11.33
CA SER A 21 7.68 -12.60 12.06
C SER A 21 7.36 -11.19 12.53
N CYS A 22 6.08 -10.88 12.68
CA CYS A 22 5.58 -9.61 13.23
C CYS A 22 6.16 -9.34 14.64
N ASP A 23 7.42 -8.94 14.72
CA ASP A 23 8.08 -8.51 15.95
C ASP A 23 7.69 -7.05 16.24
N PRO A 24 7.16 -6.76 17.43
CA PRO A 24 6.71 -5.42 17.82
C PRO A 24 7.80 -4.34 17.73
N SER A 25 9.06 -4.69 17.98
CA SER A 25 10.19 -3.74 17.99
C SER A 25 10.68 -3.32 16.60
N ARG A 26 10.38 -4.13 15.55
CA ARG A 26 10.71 -3.82 14.14
C ARG A 26 9.53 -3.25 13.34
N ARG A 27 8.36 -3.08 13.95
CA ARG A 27 7.11 -2.68 13.28
C ARG A 27 7.12 -1.24 12.77
N GLN A 28 7.93 -0.35 13.33
CA GLN A 28 8.02 1.04 12.89
C GLN A 28 8.66 1.21 11.49
N ALA A 29 9.56 0.33 11.11
CA ALA A 29 10.27 0.44 9.82
C ALA A 29 9.43 0.07 8.59
N GLY A 30 8.43 -0.79 8.74
CA GLY A 30 7.58 -1.26 7.62
C GLY A 30 6.52 -0.24 7.21
N VAL A 31 5.96 0.48 8.18
CA VAL A 31 5.01 1.58 7.95
C VAL A 31 5.75 2.79 7.38
N SER A 32 7.02 2.97 7.77
CA SER A 32 7.92 4.04 7.35
C SER A 32 8.09 4.15 5.84
N LEU A 33 8.23 3.02 5.15
CA LEU A 33 8.53 3.02 3.72
C LEU A 33 7.30 3.31 2.85
N CYS A 34 6.10 3.02 3.35
CA CYS A 34 4.85 3.19 2.61
C CYS A 34 4.37 4.64 2.55
N VAL A 35 4.53 5.38 3.64
CA VAL A 35 4.04 6.76 3.76
C VAL A 35 4.89 7.76 2.96
N VAL A 36 6.14 7.41 2.70
CA VAL A 36 7.16 8.32 2.20
C VAL A 36 7.14 8.56 0.70
N MET A 37 6.56 7.65 -0.05
CA MET A 37 6.77 7.66 -1.50
C MET A 37 5.73 8.44 -2.33
N PHE A 38 4.67 8.98 -1.73
CA PHE A 38 3.55 9.48 -2.52
C PHE A 38 3.03 10.89 -2.16
N GLY A 39 3.89 11.88 -2.32
CA GLY A 39 3.46 13.27 -2.43
C GLY A 39 2.99 13.67 -3.85
N LEU A 40 2.63 12.72 -4.70
CA LEU A 40 2.24 12.98 -6.09
C LEU A 40 0.72 13.07 -6.21
N ASN A 41 0.24 14.27 -6.40
CA ASN A 41 -1.16 14.59 -6.64
C ASN A 41 -1.52 14.34 -8.12
N PHE A 42 -1.99 13.13 -8.46
CA PHE A 42 -2.43 12.79 -9.81
C PHE A 42 -3.96 12.97 -9.95
N GLY A 43 -4.34 14.05 -10.59
CA GLY A 43 -5.70 14.25 -11.06
C GLY A 43 -5.85 13.67 -12.47
N GLY A 44 -6.47 12.49 -12.60
CA GLY A 44 -6.76 11.91 -13.91
C GLY A 44 -7.66 10.67 -13.76
N GLY A 45 -8.97 10.85 -13.96
CA GLY A 45 -9.95 9.77 -13.91
C GLY A 45 -10.02 8.98 -15.21
N GLY A 46 -9.49 7.77 -15.24
CA GLY A 46 -9.79 6.77 -16.25
C GLY A 46 -10.99 5.90 -15.83
N ALA A 47 -11.80 5.44 -16.79
CA ALA A 47 -13.03 4.67 -16.54
C ALA A 47 -12.83 3.33 -15.82
N ASN A 48 -11.59 2.86 -15.70
CA ASN A 48 -11.20 1.54 -15.14
C ASN A 48 -10.35 1.63 -13.87
N THR A 49 -10.25 2.79 -13.23
CA THR A 49 -9.51 2.91 -11.95
C THR A 49 -10.39 2.49 -10.79
N PHE A 50 -9.78 1.85 -9.79
CA PHE A 50 -10.47 1.59 -8.52
C PHE A 50 -10.86 2.92 -7.86
N LYS A 51 -12.06 2.97 -7.31
CA LYS A 51 -12.50 4.18 -6.59
C LYS A 51 -11.74 4.29 -5.28
N PRO A 52 -11.22 5.48 -4.93
CA PRO A 52 -10.65 5.71 -3.61
C PRO A 52 -11.63 5.33 -2.50
N SER A 53 -11.12 4.75 -1.43
CA SER A 53 -11.91 4.45 -0.23
C SER A 53 -12.55 5.72 0.35
N LYS A 54 -13.62 5.56 1.13
CA LYS A 54 -14.37 6.68 1.70
C LYS A 54 -13.43 7.64 2.44
N LYS A 55 -13.51 8.93 2.09
CA LYS A 55 -12.76 9.97 2.79
C LYS A 55 -13.24 10.10 4.24
N ALA A 56 -12.32 10.35 5.15
CA ALA A 56 -12.64 10.63 6.54
C ALA A 56 -13.54 11.87 6.66
N VAL A 57 -14.53 11.80 7.55
CA VAL A 57 -15.47 12.90 7.78
C VAL A 57 -14.72 14.07 8.42
N PRO A 58 -14.88 15.32 7.91
CA PRO A 58 -14.28 16.51 8.55
C PRO A 58 -14.66 16.61 10.02
N GLY A 59 -13.66 16.88 10.88
CA GLY A 59 -13.83 16.93 12.33
C GLY A 59 -13.78 15.57 13.05
N SER A 60 -13.59 14.46 12.32
CA SER A 60 -13.30 13.17 12.94
C SER A 60 -11.81 13.05 13.27
N ARG A 61 -11.48 12.26 14.29
CA ARG A 61 -10.08 11.95 14.66
C ARG A 61 -9.27 11.42 13.44
N ARG A 62 -9.89 10.59 12.60
CA ARG A 62 -9.26 10.09 11.37
C ARG A 62 -8.94 11.20 10.37
N PHE A 63 -9.79 12.22 10.28
CA PHE A 63 -9.52 13.38 9.42
C PHE A 63 -8.31 14.18 9.91
N ASP A 64 -8.19 14.37 11.23
CA ASP A 64 -7.05 15.10 11.82
C ASP A 64 -5.75 14.33 11.66
N LEU A 65 -5.78 12.98 11.83
CA LEU A 65 -4.63 12.11 11.56
C LEU A 65 -4.18 12.14 10.10
N HIS A 66 -5.14 12.10 9.16
CA HIS A 66 -4.84 12.22 7.72
C HIS A 66 -4.17 13.57 7.41
N LYS A 67 -4.71 14.67 7.94
CA LYS A 67 -4.12 15.99 7.78
C LYS A 67 -2.72 16.08 8.38
N HIS A 68 -2.48 15.42 9.51
CA HIS A 68 -1.15 15.35 10.13
C HIS A 68 -0.17 14.57 9.24
N ALA A 69 -0.58 13.44 8.68
CA ALA A 69 0.23 12.63 7.76
C ALA A 69 0.62 13.44 6.52
N GLU A 70 -0.33 14.14 5.89
CA GLU A 70 -0.05 15.02 4.74
C GLU A 70 0.95 16.13 5.08
N ALA A 71 0.80 16.76 6.23
CA ALA A 71 1.69 17.85 6.65
C ALA A 71 3.13 17.39 6.92
N THR A 72 3.30 16.16 7.43
CA THR A 72 4.63 15.61 7.76
C THR A 72 5.36 15.06 6.54
N LEU A 73 4.65 14.60 5.51
CA LEU A 73 5.23 14.10 4.25
C LEU A 73 6.01 15.17 3.49
N GLY A 74 5.58 16.43 3.53
CA GLY A 74 6.25 17.55 2.88
C GLY A 74 7.58 17.96 3.52
N GLY A 75 7.90 17.53 4.72
CA GLY A 75 9.06 17.95 5.50
C GLY A 75 10.39 17.27 5.13
N GLY A 76 10.42 16.32 4.22
CA GLY A 76 11.62 15.59 3.77
C GLY A 76 12.24 14.63 4.80
N ASN A 77 11.76 14.63 6.05
CA ASN A 77 12.22 13.68 7.06
C ASN A 77 11.25 12.50 7.20
N LEU A 78 11.59 11.43 6.50
CA LEU A 78 10.81 10.22 6.43
C LEU A 78 10.62 9.51 7.78
N GLN A 79 11.63 9.58 8.64
CA GLN A 79 11.55 8.96 9.97
C GLN A 79 10.54 9.68 10.85
N GLN A 80 10.44 11.00 10.73
CA GLN A 80 9.42 11.77 11.46
C GLN A 80 8.01 11.56 10.91
N ALA A 81 7.87 11.46 9.58
CA ALA A 81 6.57 11.28 8.93
C ALA A 81 5.84 9.99 9.32
N VAL A 82 6.59 8.97 9.75
CA VAL A 82 6.04 7.65 10.10
C VAL A 82 5.88 7.42 11.60
N LEU A 83 6.39 8.34 12.42
CA LEU A 83 6.21 8.22 13.88
C LEU A 83 4.74 8.40 14.25
N LEU A 84 4.31 7.58 15.20
CA LEU A 84 2.99 7.75 15.80
C LEU A 84 2.93 9.14 16.46
N PRO A 85 1.96 9.99 16.10
CA PRO A 85 1.78 11.28 16.75
C PRO A 85 1.53 11.13 18.24
N ALA A 86 2.03 12.06 19.05
CA ALA A 86 1.90 12.01 20.49
C ALA A 86 0.41 12.04 20.92
N GLY A 87 0.02 11.09 21.76
CA GLY A 87 -1.36 10.98 22.27
C GLY A 87 -2.34 10.25 21.35
N GLU A 88 -1.90 9.76 20.18
CA GLU A 88 -2.75 9.07 19.23
C GLU A 88 -2.73 7.54 19.42
N ASP A 89 -3.85 6.88 19.05
CA ASP A 89 -3.93 5.41 19.07
C ASP A 89 -3.24 4.82 17.85
N LEU A 90 -2.45 3.76 18.09
CA LEU A 90 -1.70 3.09 17.02
C LEU A 90 -2.61 2.44 15.98
N ASN A 91 -3.77 1.89 16.36
CA ASN A 91 -4.65 1.20 15.42
C ASN A 91 -5.36 2.22 14.51
N ASP A 92 -5.76 3.38 15.07
CA ASP A 92 -6.28 4.50 14.28
C ASP A 92 -5.25 5.01 13.28
N TRP A 93 -4.00 5.19 13.74
CA TRP A 93 -2.89 5.61 12.88
C TRP A 93 -2.62 4.62 11.73
N LEU A 94 -2.58 3.32 12.05
CA LEU A 94 -2.39 2.28 11.04
C LEU A 94 -3.56 2.18 10.07
N ALA A 95 -4.81 2.37 10.53
CA ALA A 95 -6.00 2.33 9.69
C ALA A 95 -6.02 3.50 8.68
N VAL A 96 -5.63 4.71 9.10
CA VAL A 96 -5.48 5.85 8.21
C VAL A 96 -4.41 5.57 7.16
N ASN A 97 -3.22 5.16 7.59
CA ASN A 97 -2.11 4.94 6.68
C ASN A 97 -2.36 3.82 5.66
N VAL A 98 -3.03 2.72 6.04
CA VAL A 98 -3.34 1.65 5.07
C VAL A 98 -4.38 2.09 4.05
N THR A 99 -5.34 2.92 4.46
CA THR A 99 -6.34 3.49 3.56
C THR A 99 -5.70 4.45 2.55
N ASP A 100 -4.83 5.33 3.03
CA ASP A 100 -4.10 6.26 2.17
C ASP A 100 -3.21 5.52 1.18
N PHE A 101 -2.48 4.52 1.65
CA PHE A 101 -1.63 3.71 0.79
C PHE A 101 -2.42 2.92 -0.28
N TYR A 102 -3.61 2.42 0.07
CA TYR A 102 -4.52 1.82 -0.90
C TYR A 102 -4.95 2.83 -1.98
N ASN A 103 -5.34 4.04 -1.57
CA ASN A 103 -5.76 5.09 -2.49
C ASN A 103 -4.64 5.50 -3.45
N GLU A 104 -3.43 5.68 -2.92
CA GLU A 104 -2.25 6.04 -3.71
C GLU A 104 -1.87 4.96 -4.73
N ILE A 105 -1.88 3.69 -4.32
CA ILE A 105 -1.63 2.57 -5.25
C ILE A 105 -2.71 2.49 -6.33
N SER A 106 -3.98 2.77 -5.97
CA SER A 106 -5.07 2.79 -6.94
C SER A 106 -4.83 3.83 -8.03
N LEU A 107 -4.42 5.03 -7.64
CA LEU A 107 -4.11 6.12 -8.57
C LEU A 107 -2.89 5.76 -9.43
N LEU A 108 -1.80 5.33 -8.80
CA LEU A 108 -0.56 4.98 -9.48
C LEU A 108 -0.75 3.84 -10.49
N TYR A 109 -1.46 2.79 -10.09
CA TYR A 109 -1.72 1.66 -10.99
C TYR A 109 -2.69 2.05 -12.11
N GLY A 110 -3.66 2.94 -11.83
CA GLY A 110 -4.61 3.45 -12.82
C GLY A 110 -3.93 4.04 -14.06
N VAL A 111 -2.80 4.72 -13.87
CA VAL A 111 -2.02 5.32 -14.99
C VAL A 111 -1.31 4.25 -15.83
N LEU A 112 -1.09 3.07 -15.27
CA LEU A 112 -0.33 2.00 -15.90
C LEU A 112 -1.21 0.90 -16.53
N MET A 113 -2.53 1.01 -16.45
CA MET A 113 -3.45 -0.04 -16.90
C MET A 113 -3.31 -0.35 -18.40
N ASP A 114 -2.98 0.65 -19.21
CA ASP A 114 -2.81 0.47 -20.67
C ASP A 114 -1.50 -0.23 -21.03
N VAL A 115 -0.48 -0.15 -20.17
CA VAL A 115 0.84 -0.77 -20.41
C VAL A 115 1.03 -2.05 -19.62
N CYS A 116 0.40 -2.17 -18.44
CA CYS A 116 0.40 -3.39 -17.63
C CYS A 116 -0.71 -4.32 -18.08
N THR A 117 -0.54 -4.99 -19.19
CA THR A 117 -1.54 -5.91 -19.77
C THR A 117 -1.19 -7.37 -19.46
N PRO A 118 -2.14 -8.32 -19.58
CA PRO A 118 -1.85 -9.76 -19.44
C PRO A 118 -0.80 -10.28 -20.40
N THR A 119 -0.65 -9.64 -21.56
CA THR A 119 0.35 -9.97 -22.58
C THR A 119 1.75 -9.45 -22.20
N ALA A 120 1.82 -8.21 -21.71
CA ALA A 120 3.08 -7.60 -21.28
C ALA A 120 3.57 -8.16 -19.92
N CYS A 121 2.63 -8.43 -19.02
CA CYS A 121 2.89 -8.90 -17.66
C CYS A 121 2.13 -10.21 -17.37
N PRO A 122 2.49 -11.33 -18.00
CA PRO A 122 1.76 -12.60 -17.87
C PRO A 122 1.88 -13.22 -16.48
N THR A 123 2.81 -12.74 -15.68
CA THR A 123 3.05 -13.21 -14.31
C THR A 123 3.25 -12.03 -13.38
N MET A 124 2.62 -12.06 -12.22
CA MET A 124 2.86 -11.07 -11.17
C MET A 124 4.23 -11.30 -10.55
N CYS A 125 5.19 -10.42 -10.82
CA CYS A 125 6.57 -10.54 -10.35
C CYS A 125 7.19 -9.16 -10.07
N ALA A 126 8.26 -9.16 -9.30
CA ALA A 126 9.17 -8.03 -9.14
C ALA A 126 10.60 -8.54 -9.41
N GLY A 127 10.93 -8.65 -10.70
CA GLY A 127 12.17 -9.24 -11.18
C GLY A 127 12.21 -10.77 -11.20
N PRO A 128 13.31 -11.35 -11.65
CA PRO A 128 13.41 -12.78 -11.90
C PRO A 128 13.36 -13.65 -10.65
N LYS A 129 13.65 -13.04 -9.49
CA LYS A 129 13.70 -13.77 -8.20
C LYS A 129 12.38 -13.76 -7.44
N PHE A 130 11.41 -12.90 -7.81
CA PHE A 130 10.21 -12.67 -7.01
C PHE A 130 8.95 -12.81 -7.84
N GLU A 131 8.34 -13.99 -7.78
CA GLU A 131 7.01 -14.27 -8.31
C GLU A 131 5.99 -14.26 -7.18
N TYR A 132 4.86 -13.58 -7.38
CA TYR A 132 3.78 -13.47 -6.42
C TYR A 132 2.56 -14.26 -6.90
N LYS A 133 2.11 -15.19 -6.06
CA LYS A 133 0.88 -15.96 -6.27
C LYS A 133 -0.23 -15.38 -5.43
N TRP A 134 -1.45 -15.42 -5.93
CA TRP A 134 -2.62 -14.96 -5.21
C TRP A 134 -3.29 -16.09 -4.42
N ALA A 135 -3.66 -15.79 -3.18
CA ALA A 135 -4.59 -16.55 -2.36
C ALA A 135 -5.26 -15.59 -1.37
N ASP A 136 -6.58 -15.64 -1.26
CA ASP A 136 -7.33 -14.86 -0.27
C ASP A 136 -7.69 -15.67 1.00
N GLY A 137 -7.55 -16.99 0.93
CA GLY A 137 -7.87 -17.90 2.02
C GLY A 137 -9.36 -18.28 2.11
N VAL A 138 -10.24 -17.61 1.36
CA VAL A 138 -11.70 -17.83 1.34
C VAL A 138 -12.13 -18.44 0.01
N ARG A 139 -12.07 -17.67 -1.07
CA ARG A 139 -12.43 -18.11 -2.42
C ARG A 139 -11.31 -18.88 -3.09
N ILE A 140 -10.09 -18.35 -2.99
CA ILE A 140 -8.88 -18.95 -3.55
C ILE A 140 -7.97 -19.38 -2.40
N LYS A 141 -8.19 -20.62 -1.93
CA LYS A 141 -7.46 -21.17 -0.78
C LYS A 141 -6.03 -21.55 -1.09
N LYS A 142 -5.78 -22.07 -2.31
CA LYS A 142 -4.43 -22.44 -2.75
C LYS A 142 -3.82 -21.31 -3.58
N PRO A 143 -2.53 -20.95 -3.37
CA PRO A 143 -1.88 -19.90 -4.15
C PRO A 143 -1.87 -20.21 -5.64
N VAL A 144 -2.49 -19.32 -6.44
CA VAL A 144 -2.56 -19.44 -7.90
C VAL A 144 -1.65 -18.44 -8.56
N ARG A 145 -1.03 -18.87 -9.66
CA ARG A 145 -0.27 -18.00 -10.55
C ARG A 145 -1.24 -17.26 -11.46
N CYS A 146 -1.06 -15.96 -11.62
CA CYS A 146 -1.87 -15.12 -12.50
C CYS A 146 -1.04 -13.97 -13.09
N SER A 147 -1.57 -13.35 -14.14
CA SER A 147 -0.98 -12.12 -14.70
C SER A 147 -0.97 -10.99 -13.68
N ALA A 148 -0.09 -10.00 -13.87
CA ALA A 148 -0.03 -8.86 -12.96
C ALA A 148 -1.36 -8.09 -12.87
N PRO A 149 -2.04 -7.74 -13.98
CA PRO A 149 -3.36 -7.11 -13.91
C PRO A 149 -4.38 -7.92 -13.10
N LYS A 150 -4.40 -9.25 -13.29
CA LYS A 150 -5.33 -10.11 -12.56
C LYS A 150 -5.02 -10.21 -11.08
N TYR A 151 -3.73 -10.24 -10.73
CA TYR A 151 -3.29 -10.18 -9.34
C TYR A 151 -3.74 -8.87 -8.67
N VAL A 152 -3.52 -7.74 -9.36
CA VAL A 152 -3.90 -6.42 -8.85
C VAL A 152 -5.41 -6.33 -8.67
N ASP A 153 -6.21 -6.77 -9.64
CA ASP A 153 -7.66 -6.81 -9.56
C ASP A 153 -8.15 -7.59 -8.32
N TYR A 154 -7.65 -8.81 -8.11
CA TYR A 154 -7.97 -9.59 -6.92
C TYR A 154 -7.56 -8.91 -5.62
N MET A 155 -6.36 -8.36 -5.59
CA MET A 155 -5.80 -7.74 -4.40
C MET A 155 -6.55 -6.45 -4.04
N MET A 156 -6.83 -5.58 -5.01
CA MET A 156 -7.56 -4.34 -4.79
C MET A 156 -9.00 -4.61 -4.34
N THR A 157 -9.67 -5.59 -4.96
CA THR A 157 -11.01 -6.00 -4.54
C THR A 157 -11.01 -6.54 -3.11
N TRP A 158 -10.00 -7.35 -2.75
CA TRP A 158 -9.89 -7.88 -1.40
C TRP A 158 -9.63 -6.78 -0.35
N VAL A 159 -8.74 -5.84 -0.66
CA VAL A 159 -8.45 -4.70 0.23
C VAL A 159 -9.69 -3.83 0.39
N GLN A 160 -10.36 -3.47 -0.71
CA GLN A 160 -11.59 -2.65 -0.67
C GLN A 160 -12.66 -3.31 0.19
N THR A 161 -12.94 -4.61 -0.03
CA THR A 161 -13.91 -5.35 0.76
C THR A 161 -13.55 -5.37 2.25
N THR A 162 -12.26 -5.48 2.56
CA THR A 162 -11.79 -5.47 3.96
C THR A 162 -11.93 -4.09 4.60
N LEU A 163 -11.65 -3.01 3.85
CA LEU A 163 -11.80 -1.62 4.34
C LEU A 163 -13.27 -1.22 4.52
N ASP A 164 -14.17 -1.78 3.71
CA ASP A 164 -15.61 -1.52 3.78
C ASP A 164 -16.32 -2.35 4.85
N ASP A 165 -15.65 -3.34 5.44
CA ASP A 165 -16.20 -4.16 6.51
C ASP A 165 -16.14 -3.42 7.85
N GLU A 166 -17.31 -2.98 8.34
CA GLU A 166 -17.43 -2.24 9.60
C GLU A 166 -17.05 -3.08 10.84
N ALA A 167 -17.06 -4.41 10.73
CA ALA A 167 -16.58 -5.27 11.81
C ALA A 167 -15.05 -5.25 11.95
N ILE A 168 -14.33 -4.90 10.87
CA ILE A 168 -12.88 -4.80 10.83
C ILE A 168 -12.43 -3.33 10.99
N PHE A 169 -13.06 -2.42 10.23
CA PHE A 169 -12.80 -0.99 10.25
C PHE A 169 -14.04 -0.21 10.68
N PRO A 170 -14.32 -0.09 12.00
CA PRO A 170 -15.48 0.61 12.51
C PRO A 170 -15.52 2.05 12.04
N VAL A 171 -16.70 2.52 11.62
CA VAL A 171 -16.92 3.90 11.16
C VAL A 171 -17.22 4.83 12.34
N ARG A 172 -17.84 4.29 13.41
CA ARG A 172 -18.27 5.08 14.56
C ARG A 172 -17.10 5.40 15.48
N VAL A 173 -17.06 6.64 15.93
CA VAL A 173 -16.07 7.10 16.91
C VAL A 173 -16.25 6.34 18.23
N GLY A 174 -15.18 5.75 18.74
CA GLY A 174 -15.17 5.02 20.02
C GLY A 174 -15.50 3.52 19.91
N GLU A 175 -15.85 3.00 18.76
CA GLU A 175 -15.92 1.56 18.57
C GLU A 175 -14.52 0.94 18.52
N PRO A 176 -14.25 -0.12 19.31
CA PRO A 176 -12.92 -0.72 19.34
C PRO A 176 -12.66 -1.53 18.06
N PHE A 177 -11.43 -1.48 17.59
CA PHE A 177 -10.96 -2.40 16.53
C PHE A 177 -10.92 -3.85 17.03
N PRO A 178 -11.10 -4.83 16.13
CA PRO A 178 -10.93 -6.23 16.49
C PRO A 178 -9.48 -6.50 16.94
N PRO A 179 -9.26 -7.49 17.84
CA PRO A 179 -7.94 -7.73 18.45
C PRO A 179 -6.85 -8.09 17.42
N ASN A 180 -7.24 -8.62 16.26
CA ASN A 180 -6.33 -9.00 15.16
C ASN A 180 -6.14 -7.91 14.09
N ILE A 181 -6.62 -6.68 14.33
CA ILE A 181 -6.55 -5.59 13.32
C ILE A 181 -5.14 -5.36 12.78
N ARG A 182 -4.13 -5.43 13.65
CA ARG A 182 -2.72 -5.21 13.25
C ARG A 182 -2.21 -6.28 12.28
N GLU A 183 -2.64 -7.52 12.44
CA GLU A 183 -2.27 -8.61 11.53
C GLU A 183 -2.94 -8.43 10.16
N ILE A 184 -4.21 -8.01 10.17
CA ILE A 184 -4.96 -7.69 8.95
C ILE A 184 -4.26 -6.55 8.20
N ILE A 185 -4.01 -5.42 8.85
CA ILE A 185 -3.34 -4.26 8.24
C ILE A 185 -1.94 -4.62 7.75
N CYS A 186 -1.16 -5.37 8.54
CA CYS A 186 0.16 -5.85 8.12
C CYS A 186 0.09 -6.72 6.85
N THR A 187 -0.95 -7.54 6.73
CA THR A 187 -1.18 -8.36 5.53
C THR A 187 -1.58 -7.49 4.33
N MET A 188 -2.41 -6.47 4.54
CA MET A 188 -2.78 -5.50 3.50
C MET A 188 -1.54 -4.76 2.98
N PHE A 189 -0.72 -4.18 3.85
CA PHE A 189 0.51 -3.51 3.46
C PHE A 189 1.45 -4.42 2.67
N LYS A 190 1.66 -5.67 3.12
CA LYS A 190 2.52 -6.63 2.41
C LYS A 190 2.03 -6.91 1.00
N ARG A 191 0.72 -6.97 0.79
CA ARG A 191 0.12 -7.24 -0.53
C ARG A 191 0.15 -6.01 -1.42
N LEU A 192 -0.23 -4.85 -0.91
CA LEU A 192 -0.15 -3.56 -1.60
C LEU A 192 1.28 -3.28 -2.06
N PHE A 193 2.25 -3.52 -1.18
CA PHE A 193 3.66 -3.36 -1.50
C PHE A 193 4.15 -4.22 -2.67
N ARG A 194 3.55 -5.40 -2.93
CA ARG A 194 3.91 -6.24 -4.08
C ARG A 194 3.53 -5.56 -5.40
N VAL A 195 2.40 -4.84 -5.43
CA VAL A 195 2.00 -4.05 -6.60
C VAL A 195 3.03 -2.95 -6.84
N TYR A 196 3.39 -2.24 -5.80
CA TYR A 196 4.42 -1.22 -5.85
C TYR A 196 5.75 -1.78 -6.40
N ALA A 197 6.22 -2.90 -5.85
CA ALA A 197 7.44 -3.55 -6.31
C ALA A 197 7.36 -3.98 -7.79
N HIS A 198 6.20 -4.46 -8.25
CA HIS A 198 5.96 -4.78 -9.67
C HIS A 198 6.07 -3.53 -10.55
N ILE A 199 5.39 -2.45 -10.16
CA ILE A 199 5.39 -1.18 -10.89
C ILE A 199 6.82 -0.67 -11.06
N TYR A 200 7.55 -0.53 -9.97
CA TYR A 200 8.92 0.02 -10.00
C TYR A 200 9.93 -0.90 -10.70
N HIS A 201 9.70 -2.20 -10.70
CA HIS A 201 10.59 -3.13 -11.40
C HIS A 201 10.29 -3.22 -12.89
N THR A 202 9.01 -3.23 -13.26
CA THR A 202 8.58 -3.56 -14.63
C THR A 202 8.22 -2.32 -15.46
N HIS A 203 7.68 -1.29 -14.80
CA HIS A 203 7.11 -0.10 -15.44
C HIS A 203 7.81 1.21 -15.08
N PHE A 204 9.02 1.14 -14.53
CA PHE A 204 9.74 2.33 -14.05
C PHE A 204 9.89 3.42 -15.12
N GLN A 205 10.20 3.02 -16.36
CA GLN A 205 10.37 3.97 -17.47
C GLN A 205 9.06 4.74 -17.77
N HIS A 206 7.90 4.08 -17.64
CA HIS A 206 6.61 4.74 -17.85
C HIS A 206 6.30 5.74 -16.71
N ILE A 207 6.69 5.42 -15.47
CA ILE A 207 6.53 6.34 -14.34
C ILE A 207 7.41 7.57 -14.48
N MET A 208 8.62 7.42 -15.01
CA MET A 208 9.54 8.55 -15.20
C MET A 208 9.08 9.53 -16.29
N LEU A 209 8.13 9.14 -17.13
CA LEU A 209 7.57 9.98 -18.21
C LEU A 209 6.26 10.68 -17.80
N LEU A 210 5.74 10.42 -16.61
CA LEU A 210 4.58 11.09 -16.03
C LEU A 210 4.97 12.37 -15.30
#